data_45fc74bce36d30c32e1f7e4866f34d0e
#
_entry.id   45fc74bce36d30c32e1f7e4866f34d0e
#
_cell.length_a   1.000
_cell.length_b   1.000
_cell.length_c   1.000
_cell.angle_alpha   90.00
_cell.angle_beta   90.00
_cell.angle_gamma   90.00
#
_symmetry.space_group_name_H-M   'P 1'
#
loop_
_entity.id
_entity.type
_entity.pdbx_description
1 polymer ?
#
loop_
_entity_poly.entity_id
_entity_poly.type
_entity_poly.pdbx_seq_one_letter_code
_entity_poly.pdbx_strand_id
1 'polypeptide(L)'
;MSGLRFERWDPEDPPASELMAEMRVELNDVYESFSRLDNPPLSPGELRPPGGAYLVGFAGDDAVAGGGLRRLTDEVAEIKRMYVRPQARSRGVGRALLAALEEAAVSLGYVAARLDTGPKQVHGLELYRSAGYVDVEPYNDNPFACFWGEKRLT
;
A
#
# COMPACT_ATOMS: atom_id res chain seq x y z
N MET A 1 9.37 7.99 13.90
CA MET A 1 10.77 7.78 13.50
C MET A 1 11.24 9.03 12.76
N SER A 2 12.28 9.66 13.27
CA SER A 2 12.83 10.86 12.65
C SER A 2 13.73 10.48 11.47
N GLY A 3 13.90 11.40 10.50
CA GLY A 3 14.73 11.15 9.33
C GLY A 3 14.13 10.20 8.31
N LEU A 4 12.84 9.93 8.42
CA LEU A 4 12.13 9.10 7.46
C LEU A 4 11.89 9.89 6.18
N ARG A 5 12.22 9.30 5.03
CA ARG A 5 11.95 9.91 3.73
C ARG A 5 11.37 8.87 2.79
N PHE A 6 10.58 9.31 1.81
CA PHE A 6 9.95 8.44 0.82
C PHE A 6 10.39 8.86 -0.56
N GLU A 7 10.77 7.87 -1.37
CA GLU A 7 11.24 8.10 -2.74
C GLU A 7 10.48 7.21 -3.71
N ARG A 8 10.17 7.74 -4.89
CA ARG A 8 9.61 6.93 -5.97
C ARG A 8 10.66 5.96 -6.45
N TRP A 9 10.24 4.74 -6.71
CA TRP A 9 11.15 3.66 -7.06
C TRP A 9 10.50 2.75 -8.08
N ASP A 10 11.31 2.14 -8.95
CA ASP A 10 10.78 1.13 -9.85
C ASP A 10 10.42 -0.12 -9.05
N PRO A 11 9.19 -0.66 -9.21
CA PRO A 11 8.76 -1.82 -8.42
C PRO A 11 9.59 -3.08 -8.67
N GLU A 12 10.28 -3.19 -9.79
CA GLU A 12 11.10 -4.35 -10.09
C GLU A 12 12.54 -4.24 -9.60
N ASP A 13 12.97 -3.06 -9.15
CA ASP A 13 14.32 -2.84 -8.65
C ASP A 13 14.39 -3.00 -7.13
N PRO A 14 15.52 -3.57 -6.61
CA PRO A 14 15.72 -3.56 -5.17
C PRO A 14 15.90 -2.12 -4.65
N PRO A 15 15.45 -1.77 -3.45
CA PRO A 15 14.81 -2.64 -2.47
C PRO A 15 13.31 -2.84 -2.65
N ALA A 16 12.66 -2.19 -3.63
CA ALA A 16 11.21 -2.33 -3.83
C ALA A 16 10.81 -3.80 -4.05
N SER A 17 11.52 -4.49 -4.94
CA SER A 17 11.24 -5.91 -5.21
C SER A 17 11.43 -6.79 -3.99
N GLU A 18 12.40 -6.47 -3.14
CA GLU A 18 12.64 -7.20 -1.89
C GLU A 18 11.51 -6.99 -0.89
N LEU A 19 11.05 -5.76 -0.74
CA LEU A 19 9.95 -5.42 0.17
C LEU A 19 8.66 -6.13 -0.23
N MET A 20 8.37 -6.19 -1.53
CA MET A 20 7.18 -6.89 -2.01
C MET A 20 7.30 -8.40 -1.81
N ALA A 21 8.49 -8.97 -1.99
CA ALA A 21 8.72 -10.39 -1.73
C ALA A 21 8.57 -10.73 -0.25
N GLU A 22 9.10 -9.89 0.63
CA GLU A 22 8.94 -10.07 2.09
C GLU A 22 7.47 -10.01 2.50
N MET A 23 6.72 -9.07 1.94
CA MET A 23 5.29 -8.95 2.20
C MET A 23 4.54 -10.21 1.78
N ARG A 24 4.85 -10.75 0.61
CA ARG A 24 4.20 -11.96 0.10
C ARG A 24 4.45 -13.15 1.02
N VAL A 25 5.67 -13.32 1.50
CA VAL A 25 6.01 -14.38 2.45
C VAL A 25 5.20 -14.23 3.74
N GLU A 26 5.16 -13.02 4.29
CA GLU A 26 4.40 -12.76 5.52
C GLU A 26 2.91 -13.04 5.34
N LEU A 27 2.32 -12.59 4.23
CA LEU A 27 0.91 -12.83 3.96
C LEU A 27 0.59 -14.30 3.73
N ASN A 28 1.49 -15.06 3.14
CA ASN A 28 1.33 -16.50 3.00
C ASN A 28 1.33 -17.22 4.35
N ASP A 29 2.10 -16.73 5.31
CA ASP A 29 2.11 -17.28 6.68
C ASP A 29 0.82 -16.94 7.44
N VAL A 30 0.24 -15.77 7.17
CA VAL A 30 -0.97 -15.27 7.83
C VAL A 30 -2.23 -15.82 7.17
N TYR A 31 -2.28 -15.82 5.84
CA TYR A 31 -3.41 -16.31 5.05
C TYR A 31 -2.97 -17.50 4.22
N GLU A 32 -3.48 -18.68 4.58
CA GLU A 32 -3.19 -19.90 3.84
C GLU A 32 -3.57 -19.71 2.37
N SER A 33 -2.63 -20.08 1.47
CA SER A 33 -2.84 -20.01 0.02
C SER A 33 -3.00 -18.60 -0.55
N PHE A 34 -2.50 -17.57 0.14
CA PHE A 34 -2.61 -16.18 -0.33
C PHE A 34 -2.09 -16.01 -1.77
N SER A 35 -0.92 -16.55 -2.07
CA SER A 35 -0.31 -16.36 -3.39
C SER A 35 -1.09 -17.01 -4.53
N ARG A 36 -1.91 -18.04 -4.24
CA ARG A 36 -2.76 -18.68 -5.24
C ARG A 36 -4.03 -17.90 -5.53
N LEU A 37 -4.43 -17.02 -4.60
CA LEU A 37 -5.67 -16.27 -4.68
C LEU A 37 -5.43 -14.78 -4.98
N ASP A 38 -4.19 -14.38 -5.23
CA ASP A 38 -3.83 -13.03 -5.64
C ASP A 38 -4.18 -12.87 -7.12
N ASN A 39 -5.46 -12.64 -7.39
CA ASN A 39 -5.99 -12.62 -8.75
C ASN A 39 -6.99 -11.47 -8.92
N PRO A 40 -6.83 -10.61 -9.94
CA PRO A 40 -5.71 -10.63 -10.86
C PRO A 40 -4.42 -10.16 -10.19
N PRO A 41 -3.27 -10.72 -10.57
CA PRO A 41 -2.01 -10.26 -10.01
C PRO A 41 -1.74 -8.82 -10.43
N LEU A 42 -1.17 -8.06 -9.51
CA LEU A 42 -0.76 -6.69 -9.77
C LEU A 42 0.50 -6.71 -10.63
N SER A 43 0.42 -6.18 -11.84
CA SER A 43 1.59 -6.15 -12.71
C SER A 43 2.49 -4.96 -12.37
N PRO A 44 3.82 -5.07 -12.55
CA PRO A 44 4.74 -3.98 -12.24
C PRO A 44 4.40 -2.68 -12.97
N GLY A 45 3.91 -2.76 -14.20
CA GLY A 45 3.54 -1.58 -14.98
C GLY A 45 2.45 -0.73 -14.34
N GLU A 46 1.56 -1.34 -13.55
CA GLU A 46 0.51 -0.62 -12.86
C GLU A 46 1.06 0.27 -11.74
N LEU A 47 2.26 -0.02 -11.26
CA LEU A 47 2.94 0.74 -10.20
C LEU A 47 3.99 1.71 -10.76
N ARG A 48 3.84 2.10 -12.02
CA ARG A 48 4.71 3.07 -12.70
C ARG A 48 3.91 4.26 -13.23
N PRO A 49 4.56 5.43 -13.34
CA PRO A 49 3.89 6.56 -13.97
C PRO A 49 3.47 6.26 -15.41
N PRO A 50 2.44 6.91 -15.95
CA PRO A 50 1.70 8.03 -15.35
C PRO A 50 0.55 7.62 -14.43
N GLY A 51 0.10 6.36 -14.47
CA GLY A 51 -1.09 5.91 -13.75
C GLY A 51 -0.81 5.48 -12.32
N GLY A 52 0.41 5.05 -12.01
CA GLY A 52 0.75 4.54 -10.70
C GLY A 52 2.12 4.97 -10.22
N ALA A 53 2.47 4.53 -9.03
CA ALA A 53 3.78 4.76 -8.43
C ALA A 53 4.05 3.73 -7.36
N TYR A 54 5.32 3.48 -7.09
CA TYR A 54 5.75 2.73 -5.92
C TYR A 54 6.70 3.61 -5.11
N LEU A 55 6.52 3.61 -3.79
CA LEU A 55 7.36 4.41 -2.89
C LEU A 55 8.14 3.48 -1.97
N VAL A 56 9.42 3.82 -1.77
CA VAL A 56 10.25 3.17 -0.76
C VAL A 56 10.50 4.18 0.35
N GLY A 57 10.29 3.75 1.58
CA GLY A 57 10.57 4.55 2.77
C GLY A 57 11.93 4.19 3.33
N PHE A 58 12.76 5.20 3.54
CA PHE A 58 14.11 5.05 4.07
C PHE A 58 14.25 5.72 5.43
N ALA A 59 14.88 5.02 6.36
CA ALA A 59 15.38 5.60 7.60
C ALA A 59 16.91 5.64 7.45
N GLY A 60 17.46 6.83 7.18
CA GLY A 60 18.85 6.93 6.74
C GLY A 60 19.02 6.22 5.40
N ASP A 61 19.93 5.25 5.34
CA ASP A 61 20.17 4.46 4.13
C ASP A 61 19.40 3.14 4.11
N ASP A 62 18.66 2.85 5.17
CA ASP A 62 17.95 1.58 5.30
C ASP A 62 16.53 1.69 4.75
N ALA A 63 16.19 0.84 3.80
CA ALA A 63 14.81 0.70 3.34
C ALA A 63 14.00 -0.02 4.42
N VAL A 64 12.96 0.63 4.92
CA VAL A 64 12.16 0.12 6.04
C VAL A 64 10.71 -0.13 5.67
N ALA A 65 10.25 0.41 4.55
CA ALA A 65 8.85 0.30 4.15
C ALA A 65 8.68 0.49 2.66
N GLY A 66 7.57 0.05 2.12
CA GLY A 66 7.22 0.29 0.74
C GLY A 66 5.73 0.16 0.51
N GLY A 67 5.25 0.73 -0.56
CA GLY A 67 3.86 0.64 -0.93
C GLY A 67 3.63 1.25 -2.31
N GLY A 68 2.52 0.88 -2.92
CA GLY A 68 2.20 1.34 -4.25
C GLY A 68 0.80 1.90 -4.37
N LEU A 69 0.56 2.57 -5.48
CA LEU A 69 -0.77 2.97 -5.89
C LEU A 69 -0.90 2.73 -7.38
N ARG A 70 -2.11 2.41 -7.80
CA ARG A 70 -2.43 2.21 -9.21
C ARG A 70 -3.74 2.90 -9.55
N ARG A 71 -3.98 3.07 -10.84
CA ARG A 71 -5.27 3.59 -11.31
C ARG A 71 -6.37 2.57 -11.05
N LEU A 72 -7.41 2.98 -10.34
CA LEU A 72 -8.64 2.22 -10.22
C LEU A 72 -9.69 2.78 -11.20
N THR A 73 -9.86 4.11 -11.17
CA THR A 73 -10.63 4.87 -12.15
C THR A 73 -9.83 6.11 -12.51
N ASP A 74 -10.34 6.93 -13.42
CA ASP A 74 -9.66 8.18 -13.79
C ASP A 74 -9.46 9.12 -12.60
N GLU A 75 -10.34 9.05 -11.60
CA GLU A 75 -10.30 9.96 -10.44
C GLU A 75 -9.84 9.28 -9.16
N VAL A 76 -9.78 7.95 -9.12
CA VAL A 76 -9.52 7.20 -7.90
C VAL A 76 -8.31 6.30 -8.07
N ALA A 77 -7.35 6.45 -7.16
CA ALA A 77 -6.21 5.53 -7.05
C ALA A 77 -6.52 4.43 -6.05
N GLU A 78 -5.99 3.25 -6.29
CA GLU A 78 -6.03 2.16 -5.32
C GLU A 78 -4.65 2.00 -4.69
N ILE A 79 -4.61 2.07 -3.36
CA ILE A 79 -3.38 1.85 -2.60
C ILE A 79 -3.20 0.35 -2.40
N LYS A 80 -2.03 -0.16 -2.76
CA LYS A 80 -1.70 -1.59 -2.74
C LYS A 80 -0.31 -1.81 -2.15
N ARG A 81 -0.11 -3.00 -1.62
CA ARG A 81 1.24 -3.47 -1.26
C ARG A 81 1.94 -2.65 -0.18
N MET A 82 1.18 -2.01 0.72
CA MET A 82 1.79 -1.34 1.88
C MET A 82 2.43 -2.37 2.80
N TYR A 83 3.69 -2.14 3.10
CA TYR A 83 4.47 -3.05 3.95
C TYR A 83 5.48 -2.25 4.75
N VAL A 84 5.57 -2.56 6.03
CA VAL A 84 6.59 -2.01 6.93
C VAL A 84 7.38 -3.20 7.48
N ARG A 85 8.70 -3.16 7.32
CA ARG A 85 9.56 -4.22 7.86
C ARG A 85 9.34 -4.37 9.36
N PRO A 86 9.37 -5.61 9.90
CA PRO A 86 9.03 -5.86 11.31
C PRO A 86 9.79 -4.99 12.30
N GLN A 87 11.09 -4.76 12.06
CA GLN A 87 11.93 -3.96 12.97
C GLN A 87 11.56 -2.48 12.99
N ALA A 88 10.81 -2.00 12.01
CA ALA A 88 10.39 -0.60 11.92
C ALA A 88 8.94 -0.37 12.34
N ARG A 89 8.22 -1.41 12.74
CA ARG A 89 6.81 -1.31 13.11
C ARG A 89 6.62 -0.59 14.45
N SER A 90 5.40 -0.09 14.67
CA SER A 90 5.00 0.61 15.91
C SER A 90 5.74 1.91 16.16
N ARG A 91 6.22 2.56 15.10
CA ARG A 91 6.95 3.83 15.16
C ARG A 91 6.34 4.90 14.26
N GLY A 92 5.11 4.68 13.79
CA GLY A 92 4.42 5.61 12.91
C GLY A 92 4.83 5.54 11.44
N VAL A 93 5.64 4.56 11.04
CA VAL A 93 6.11 4.42 9.65
C VAL A 93 4.96 4.13 8.70
N GLY A 94 4.03 3.26 9.08
CA GLY A 94 2.87 2.94 8.26
C GLY A 94 1.99 4.15 7.97
N ARG A 95 1.76 4.98 8.98
CA ARG A 95 0.99 6.22 8.83
C ARG A 95 1.71 7.21 7.90
N ALA A 96 3.02 7.34 8.06
CA ALA A 96 3.83 8.22 7.21
C ALA A 96 3.85 7.72 5.77
N LEU A 97 3.95 6.40 5.57
CA LEU A 97 3.89 5.79 4.24
C LEU A 97 2.54 6.07 3.58
N LEU A 98 1.44 5.88 4.32
CA LEU A 98 0.10 6.15 3.79
C LEU A 98 -0.04 7.61 3.36
N ALA A 99 0.41 8.54 4.19
CA ALA A 99 0.39 9.97 3.86
C ALA A 99 1.21 10.26 2.59
N ALA A 100 2.38 9.65 2.45
CA ALA A 100 3.22 9.83 1.28
C ALA A 100 2.56 9.26 0.01
N LEU A 101 1.88 8.12 0.12
CA LEU A 101 1.12 7.54 -1.00
C LEU A 101 -0.06 8.44 -1.40
N GLU A 102 -0.74 9.03 -0.43
CA GLU A 102 -1.82 9.97 -0.70
C GLU A 102 -1.31 11.21 -1.43
N GLU A 103 -0.17 11.75 -1.01
CA GLU A 103 0.46 12.88 -1.71
C GLU A 103 0.84 12.51 -3.14
N ALA A 104 1.41 11.32 -3.32
CA ALA A 104 1.76 10.83 -4.66
C ALA A 104 0.51 10.70 -5.53
N ALA A 105 -0.59 10.20 -4.99
CA ALA A 105 -1.85 10.08 -5.72
C ALA A 105 -2.35 11.46 -6.18
N VAL A 106 -2.33 12.45 -5.31
CA VAL A 106 -2.73 13.82 -5.67
C VAL A 106 -1.82 14.36 -6.77
N SER A 107 -0.51 14.13 -6.69
CA SER A 107 0.43 14.61 -7.70
C SER A 107 0.19 13.97 -9.07
N LEU A 108 -0.38 12.78 -9.11
CA LEU A 108 -0.74 12.09 -10.36
C LEU A 108 -2.14 12.45 -10.86
N GLY A 109 -2.88 13.31 -10.15
CA GLY A 109 -4.17 13.81 -10.58
C GLY A 109 -5.38 13.14 -9.98
N TYR A 110 -5.20 12.24 -9.03
CA TYR A 110 -6.30 11.55 -8.37
C TYR A 110 -6.94 12.44 -7.28
N VAL A 111 -8.25 12.33 -7.12
CA VAL A 111 -9.00 13.10 -6.12
C VAL A 111 -9.40 12.26 -4.92
N ALA A 112 -9.28 10.94 -5.02
CA ALA A 112 -9.62 10.03 -3.94
C ALA A 112 -8.74 8.79 -4.01
N ALA A 113 -8.64 8.09 -2.88
CA ALA A 113 -7.93 6.82 -2.79
C ALA A 113 -8.85 5.77 -2.19
N ARG A 114 -8.71 4.54 -2.66
CA ARG A 114 -9.37 3.36 -2.10
C ARG A 114 -8.33 2.33 -1.71
N LEU A 115 -8.69 1.51 -0.74
CA LEU A 115 -7.86 0.39 -0.30
C LEU A 115 -8.74 -0.66 0.35
N ASP A 116 -8.20 -1.87 0.44
CA ASP A 116 -8.84 -2.94 1.18
C ASP A 116 -7.86 -3.58 2.16
N THR A 117 -8.38 -4.26 3.17
CA THR A 117 -7.55 -4.99 4.13
C THR A 117 -8.34 -6.16 4.74
N GLY A 118 -7.64 -7.16 5.24
CA GLY A 118 -8.23 -8.34 5.83
C GLY A 118 -8.23 -8.32 7.36
N PRO A 119 -8.99 -9.23 7.99
CA PRO A 119 -9.16 -9.25 9.45
C PRO A 119 -7.88 -9.58 10.22
N LYS A 120 -6.94 -10.30 9.59
CA LYS A 120 -5.66 -10.64 10.20
C LYS A 120 -4.63 -9.52 10.08
N GLN A 121 -5.01 -8.42 9.45
CA GLN A 121 -4.20 -7.21 9.31
C GLN A 121 -4.76 -6.11 10.20
N VAL A 122 -4.88 -6.41 11.49
CA VAL A 122 -5.57 -5.55 12.47
C VAL A 122 -5.02 -4.13 12.51
N HIS A 123 -3.69 -4.00 12.48
CA HIS A 123 -3.06 -2.68 12.51
C HIS A 123 -3.38 -1.86 11.26
N GLY A 124 -3.54 -2.52 10.13
CA GLY A 124 -3.96 -1.88 8.91
C GLY A 124 -5.35 -1.27 9.03
N LEU A 125 -6.31 -2.04 9.55
CA LEU A 125 -7.68 -1.57 9.71
C LEU A 125 -7.77 -0.34 10.61
N GLU A 126 -7.10 -0.37 11.75
CA GLU A 126 -7.06 0.77 12.68
C GLU A 126 -6.40 1.98 12.03
N LEU A 127 -5.30 1.77 11.32
CA LEU A 127 -4.58 2.82 10.63
C LEU A 127 -5.48 3.51 9.60
N TYR A 128 -6.13 2.72 8.76
CA TYR A 128 -6.94 3.27 7.66
C TYR A 128 -8.13 4.05 8.19
N ARG A 129 -8.85 3.52 9.17
CA ARG A 129 -9.96 4.24 9.77
C ARG A 129 -9.52 5.53 10.45
N SER A 130 -8.42 5.50 11.18
CA SER A 130 -7.89 6.70 11.84
C SER A 130 -7.38 7.73 10.85
N ALA A 131 -6.97 7.29 9.67
CA ALA A 131 -6.50 8.19 8.61
C ALA A 131 -7.65 8.81 7.79
N GLY A 132 -8.91 8.42 8.07
CA GLY A 132 -10.07 9.02 7.41
C GLY A 132 -10.73 8.17 6.33
N TYR A 133 -10.32 6.92 6.19
CA TYR A 133 -10.98 6.00 5.24
C TYR A 133 -12.32 5.54 5.83
N VAL A 134 -13.35 5.63 5.01
CA VAL A 134 -14.70 5.23 5.37
C VAL A 134 -15.12 4.01 4.57
N ASP A 135 -15.99 3.18 5.13
CA ASP A 135 -16.45 1.95 4.50
C ASP A 135 -17.18 2.27 3.18
N VAL A 136 -16.83 1.52 2.14
CA VAL A 136 -17.53 1.54 0.86
C VAL A 136 -17.89 0.11 0.46
N GLU A 137 -18.74 -0.02 -0.55
CA GLU A 137 -19.06 -1.33 -1.11
C GLU A 137 -17.81 -2.00 -1.68
N PRO A 138 -17.70 -3.33 -1.60
CA PRO A 138 -16.57 -4.04 -2.22
C PRO A 138 -16.48 -3.69 -3.70
N TYR A 139 -15.29 -3.28 -4.12
CA TYR A 139 -15.02 -2.92 -5.52
C TYR A 139 -14.11 -3.95 -6.21
N ASN A 140 -13.75 -5.02 -5.49
CA ASN A 140 -12.98 -6.13 -6.01
C ASN A 140 -13.42 -7.43 -5.32
N ASP A 141 -12.92 -8.56 -5.82
CA ASP A 141 -13.26 -9.89 -5.33
C ASP A 141 -12.21 -10.46 -4.37
N ASN A 142 -11.52 -9.60 -3.63
CA ASN A 142 -10.49 -10.06 -2.70
C ASN A 142 -11.10 -10.93 -1.60
N PRO A 143 -10.85 -12.26 -1.59
CA PRO A 143 -11.49 -13.17 -0.63
C PRO A 143 -10.97 -12.99 0.79
N PHE A 144 -9.85 -12.29 0.96
CA PHE A 144 -9.26 -12.04 2.28
C PHE A 144 -9.69 -10.73 2.90
N ALA A 145 -10.34 -9.85 2.14
CA ALA A 145 -10.71 -8.54 2.64
C ALA A 145 -11.97 -8.59 3.50
N CYS A 146 -11.97 -7.78 4.56
CA CYS A 146 -13.16 -7.52 5.38
C CYS A 146 -13.50 -6.04 5.44
N PHE A 147 -12.66 -5.20 4.86
CA PHE A 147 -12.83 -3.75 4.83
C PHE A 147 -12.43 -3.22 3.47
N TRP A 148 -13.32 -2.44 2.87
CA TRP A 148 -13.06 -1.66 1.66
C TRP A 148 -13.29 -0.20 2.04
N GLY A 149 -12.29 0.64 1.85
CA GLY A 149 -12.35 2.02 2.32
C GLY A 149 -12.03 3.03 1.23
N GLU A 150 -12.57 4.22 1.38
CA GLU A 150 -12.30 5.34 0.50
C GLU A 150 -12.03 6.60 1.31
N LYS A 151 -11.10 7.41 0.82
CA LYS A 151 -10.81 8.72 1.38
C LYS A 151 -10.72 9.75 0.27
N ARG A 152 -11.41 10.87 0.46
CA ARG A 152 -11.27 12.01 -0.43
C ARG A 152 -9.96 12.72 -0.12
N LEU A 153 -9.18 13.03 -1.17
CA LEU A 153 -7.85 13.61 -1.01
C LEU A 153 -7.83 15.11 -1.34
N THR A 154 -8.73 15.54 -2.19
CA THR A 154 -8.80 16.95 -2.58
C THR A 154 -10.23 17.47 -2.60
#